data_f158feb02b7b5857209b1fc8fa0bd728
#
_entry.id   f158feb02b7b5857209b1fc8fa0bd728
#
_cell.length_a   1.000
_cell.length_b   1.000
_cell.length_c   1.000
_cell.angle_alpha   90.00
_cell.angle_beta   90.00
_cell.angle_gamma   90.00
#
_symmetry.space_group_name_H-M   'P 1'
#
loop_
_entity.id
_entity.type
_entity.pdbx_description
1 polymer ?
#
loop_
_entity_poly.entity_id
_entity_poly.type
_entity_poly.pdbx_seq_one_letter_code
_entity_poly.pdbx_strand_id
1 'polypeptide(L)' 'MYAMSKIYAKKVLAGEMTLDEVPEKYRSEVEEIISKNEN' A
#
# COMPACT_ATOMS: atom_id res chain seq x y z
N MET A 1 13.12 -3.53 0.35
CA MET A 1 12.59 -3.36 1.71
C MET A 1 11.25 -2.70 1.65
N TYR A 2 10.34 -3.19 2.49
CA TYR A 2 8.95 -2.78 2.38
C TYR A 2 8.47 -1.87 3.50
N ALA A 3 9.38 -1.26 4.24
CA ALA A 3 8.94 -0.49 5.42
C ALA A 3 7.94 0.59 5.07
N MET A 4 8.26 1.44 4.11
CA MET A 4 7.34 2.52 3.73
C MET A 4 6.12 1.96 3.01
N SER A 5 6.30 0.95 2.18
CA SER A 5 5.17 0.37 1.46
C SER A 5 4.17 -0.26 2.42
N LYS A 6 4.65 -0.85 3.49
CA LYS A 6 3.75 -1.43 4.49
C LYS A 6 2.91 -0.36 5.18
N ILE A 7 3.53 0.78 5.48
CA ILE A 7 2.81 1.87 6.12
C ILE A 7 1.72 2.38 5.20
N TYR A 8 2.06 2.58 3.93
CA TYR A 8 1.06 3.03 2.95
C TYR A 8 -0.05 2.00 2.78
N ALA A 9 0.32 0.72 2.72
CA ALA A 9 -0.67 -0.33 2.55
C ALA A 9 -1.67 -0.33 3.70
N LYS A 10 -1.19 -0.15 4.93
CA LYS A 10 -2.07 -0.08 6.08
C LYS A 10 -3.05 1.08 5.97
N LYS A 11 -2.56 2.23 5.52
CA LYS A 11 -3.43 3.39 5.38
C LYS A 11 -4.47 3.16 4.29
N VAL A 12 -4.07 2.56 3.18
CA VAL A 12 -5.02 2.27 2.11
C VAL A 12 -6.08 1.28 2.59
N LEU A 13 -5.67 0.23 3.28
CA LEU A 13 -6.62 -0.76 3.77
C LEU A 13 -7.55 -0.19 4.83
N ALA A 14 -7.06 0.78 5.60
CA ALA A 14 -7.89 1.42 6.62
C ALA A 14 -8.82 2.48 6.04
N GLY A 15 -8.74 2.74 4.76
CA GLY A 15 -9.56 3.76 4.13
C GLY A 15 -9.08 5.17 4.38
N GLU A 16 -7.84 5.32 4.86
CA GLU A 16 -7.30 6.63 5.18
C GLU A 16 -6.64 7.30 3.99
N MET A 17 -6.33 6.54 2.96
CA MET A 17 -5.80 7.10 1.73
C MET A 17 -6.11 6.14 0.58
N THR A 18 -5.99 6.65 -0.64
CA THR A 18 -6.24 5.84 -1.83
C THR A 18 -4.90 5.46 -2.45
N LEU A 19 -4.94 4.45 -3.34
CA LEU A 19 -3.74 4.04 -4.06
C LEU A 19 -3.14 5.17 -4.86
N ASP A 20 -4.00 6.03 -5.42
CA ASP A 20 -3.52 7.17 -6.20
C ASP A 20 -2.68 8.12 -5.37
N GLU A 21 -2.94 8.17 -4.06
CA GLU A 21 -2.19 9.05 -3.17
C GLU A 21 -0.86 8.48 -2.76
N VAL A 22 -0.63 7.20 -3.01
CA VAL A 22 0.65 6.57 -2.71
C VAL A 22 1.68 7.03 -3.74
N PRO A 23 2.88 7.47 -3.30
CA PRO A 23 3.91 7.86 -4.26
C PRO A 23 4.16 6.75 -5.27
N GLU A 24 4.39 7.14 -6.51
CA GLU A 24 4.51 6.19 -7.60
C GLU A 24 5.57 5.12 -7.34
N LYS A 25 6.67 5.52 -6.73
CA LYS A 25 7.76 4.58 -6.52
C LYS A 25 7.42 3.47 -5.52
N TYR A 26 6.39 3.67 -4.72
CA TYR A 26 5.96 2.64 -3.75
C TYR A 26 4.69 1.94 -4.19
N ARG A 27 4.01 2.42 -5.21
CA ARG A 27 2.66 1.98 -5.54
C ARG A 27 2.60 0.50 -5.87
N SER A 28 3.52 0.00 -6.69
CA SER A 28 3.44 -1.41 -7.06
C SER A 28 3.71 -2.31 -5.86
N GLU A 29 4.60 -1.90 -4.95
CA GLU A 29 4.82 -2.67 -3.74
C GLU A 29 3.59 -2.67 -2.84
N VAL A 30 2.92 -1.52 -2.75
CA VAL A 30 1.71 -1.41 -1.96
C VAL A 30 0.63 -2.31 -2.54
N GLU A 31 0.48 -2.31 -3.86
CA GLU A 31 -0.49 -3.18 -4.51
C GLU A 31 -0.20 -4.64 -4.22
N GLU A 32 1.07 -5.00 -4.21
CA GLU A 32 1.46 -6.37 -3.94
C GLU A 32 1.11 -6.77 -2.50
N ILE A 33 1.38 -5.88 -1.56
CA ILE A 33 1.08 -6.15 -0.16
C ILE A 33 -0.42 -6.29 0.05
N ILE A 34 -1.19 -5.39 -0.54
CA ILE A 34 -2.65 -5.44 -0.42
C ILE A 34 -3.18 -6.73 -1.02
N SER A 35 -2.65 -7.12 -2.15
CA SER A 35 -3.08 -8.35 -2.82
C SER A 35 -2.86 -9.56 -1.93
N LYS A 36 -1.70 -9.63 -1.28
CA LYS A 36 -1.40 -10.75 -0.39
C LYS A 36 -2.27 -10.74 0.84
N ASN A 37 -2.70 -9.57 1.25
CA ASN A 37 -3.47 -9.42 2.48
C ASN A 37 -4.95 -9.74 2.29
N GLU A 38 -5.39 -9.85 1.06
CA GLU A 38 -6.80 -10.09 0.78
C GLU A 38 -7.20 -11.54 0.94
N ASN A 39 -6.28 -12.38 1.27
CA ASN A 39 -6.64 -13.76 1.59
C ASN A 39 -7.18 -13.85 3.00
#